data_09be6fed4513035b18130a28b68ce64f
#
_entry.id   09be6fed4513035b18130a28b68ce64f
#
_cell.length_a   1.000
_cell.length_b   1.000
_cell.length_c   1.000
_cell.angle_alpha   90.00
_cell.angle_beta   90.00
_cell.angle_gamma   90.00
#
_symmetry.space_group_name_H-M   'P 1'
#
loop_
_entity.id
_entity.type
_entity.pdbx_description
1 polymer ?
#
loop_
_entity_poly.entity_id
_entity_poly.type
_entity_poly.pdbx_seq_one_letter_code
_entity_poly.pdbx_strand_id
1 'polypeptide(L)'
;MRSVMAAGTLLLLLTGLALAQETETEREAGRDVIQQIHQLDRSLNVPQMVAQLTAPDKGRDQVVARVRQLLDTDLLPLSDWITRHPEIGFQETQAVEKLTAYLQAHDFDVTRNVAGLPTAFVAKYRRGTPGPNLGVIVEYDALRGTKGAFHGDQHSGQGPVGLAAAVAMAEFLTRTHTPGTVTVYGTPGEEMMPPEAKTVMYQAGAFQGADIIVRSHSYNVTRRSAAGFGTCCMNIDGVKYTFSGAPAHELTSWNGRNALEAVIKLFNNIDAVRSNMRPETRIQGVITEGGAAPNVVPDKASADFYIRYPDSVYLEQVTNWVNDAARAAALATGTKVKIDHYGHDRDGISLATLEELSFAYMKQFGATGIDPTPGKPMGYDETGSVSSQIPGLGVSAQSSNWPNHTYGMEVDALTDIGHRGFLVDAETMTAVLYDYATHPELR
;
A
#
# COMPACT_ATOMS: atom_id res chain seq x y z
N MET A 1 5.45 83.40 4.45
CA MET A 1 6.24 82.18 4.50
C MET A 1 5.50 81.15 5.30
N ARG A 2 4.77 80.24 4.68
CA ARG A 2 4.07 79.15 5.33
C ARG A 2 4.60 77.85 4.73
N SER A 3 5.33 77.06 5.54
CA SER A 3 5.80 75.75 5.18
C SER A 3 4.63 74.75 5.29
N VAL A 4 4.33 74.09 4.18
CA VAL A 4 3.41 72.97 4.12
C VAL A 4 4.23 71.69 4.38
N MET A 5 4.01 71.03 5.56
CA MET A 5 4.51 69.68 5.82
C MET A 5 3.60 68.70 5.07
N ALA A 6 4.16 68.00 4.10
CA ALA A 6 3.52 66.87 3.47
C ALA A 6 3.73 65.65 4.36
N ALA A 7 2.66 65.17 4.98
CA ALA A 7 2.65 63.87 5.66
C ALA A 7 2.56 62.76 4.59
N GLY A 8 3.69 62.10 4.35
CA GLY A 8 3.74 60.90 3.51
C GLY A 8 3.15 59.71 4.28
N THR A 9 1.93 59.33 3.91
CA THR A 9 1.33 58.08 4.41
C THR A 9 2.04 56.91 3.73
N LEU A 10 2.91 56.22 4.46
CA LEU A 10 3.54 54.99 4.04
C LEU A 10 2.47 53.89 4.07
N LEU A 11 1.87 53.63 2.91
CA LEU A 11 0.97 52.49 2.73
C LEU A 11 1.84 51.21 2.72
N LEU A 12 1.95 50.57 3.86
CA LEU A 12 2.48 49.19 3.94
C LEU A 12 1.48 48.28 3.21
N LEU A 13 1.75 48.02 1.94
CA LEU A 13 1.21 46.88 1.23
C LEU A 13 1.70 45.62 1.90
N LEU A 14 0.95 45.18 2.90
CA LEU A 14 0.98 43.77 3.30
C LEU A 14 0.42 42.97 2.11
N THR A 15 1.28 42.70 1.14
CA THR A 15 1.05 41.58 0.22
C THR A 15 1.08 40.35 1.14
N GLY A 16 -0.09 39.89 1.53
CA GLY A 16 -0.21 38.56 2.07
C GLY A 16 0.43 37.63 1.04
N LEU A 17 1.62 37.17 1.32
CA LEU A 17 2.20 36.02 0.63
C LEU A 17 1.15 34.93 0.84
N ALA A 18 0.39 34.61 -0.21
CA ALA A 18 -0.31 33.35 -0.27
C ALA A 18 0.76 32.32 0.08
N LEU A 19 0.67 31.71 1.25
CA LEU A 19 1.57 30.64 1.65
C LEU A 19 1.48 29.61 0.53
N ALA A 20 2.55 29.48 -0.24
CA ALA A 20 2.68 28.40 -1.19
C ALA A 20 2.40 27.11 -0.42
N GLN A 21 1.71 26.17 -1.05
CA GLN A 21 1.34 24.88 -0.42
C GLN A 21 2.54 24.10 0.10
N GLU A 22 3.75 24.44 -0.40
CA GLU A 22 5.05 23.98 0.08
C GLU A 22 5.95 25.20 0.28
N THR A 23 6.76 25.14 1.30
CA THR A 23 7.83 26.13 1.44
C THR A 23 8.88 25.95 0.35
N GLU A 24 9.63 26.98 0.06
CA GLU A 24 10.73 26.89 -0.91
C GLU A 24 11.79 25.88 -0.47
N THR A 25 12.07 25.84 0.82
CA THR A 25 13.00 24.88 1.45
C THR A 25 12.55 23.42 1.26
N GLU A 26 11.25 23.13 1.41
CA GLU A 26 10.69 21.79 1.17
C GLU A 26 10.80 21.39 -0.29
N ARG A 27 10.54 22.31 -1.21
CA ARG A 27 10.71 22.07 -2.64
C ARG A 27 12.18 21.88 -3.04
N GLU A 28 13.10 22.60 -2.43
CA GLU A 28 14.55 22.42 -2.66
C GLU A 28 15.01 21.07 -2.11
N ALA A 29 14.64 20.73 -0.89
CA ALA A 29 14.97 19.42 -0.29
C ALA A 29 14.43 18.25 -1.12
N GLY A 30 13.18 18.35 -1.60
CA GLY A 30 12.60 17.35 -2.51
C GLY A 30 13.35 17.22 -3.83
N ARG A 31 13.76 18.34 -4.44
CA ARG A 31 14.56 18.34 -5.66
C ARG A 31 15.94 17.72 -5.45
N ASP A 32 16.59 18.05 -4.34
CA ASP A 32 17.92 17.53 -4.00
C ASP A 32 17.90 16.00 -3.80
N VAL A 33 16.88 15.48 -3.10
CA VAL A 33 16.69 14.02 -2.93
C VAL A 33 16.48 13.35 -4.28
N ILE A 34 15.59 13.87 -5.13
CA ILE A 34 15.34 13.33 -6.47
C ILE A 34 16.60 13.37 -7.31
N GLN A 35 17.37 14.48 -7.26
CA GLN A 35 18.62 14.59 -8.00
C GLN A 35 19.67 13.58 -7.53
N GLN A 36 19.78 13.34 -6.22
CA GLN A 36 20.70 12.32 -5.68
C GLN A 36 20.28 10.91 -6.13
N ILE A 37 19.00 10.58 -6.10
CA ILE A 37 18.48 9.31 -6.61
C ILE A 37 18.81 9.14 -8.09
N HIS A 38 18.58 10.14 -8.92
CA HIS A 38 18.95 10.10 -10.34
C HIS A 38 20.46 10.01 -10.59
N GLN A 39 21.31 10.56 -9.71
CA GLN A 39 22.75 10.39 -9.78
C GLN A 39 23.18 8.96 -9.46
N LEU A 40 22.59 8.37 -8.41
CA LEU A 40 22.80 6.97 -8.04
C LEU A 40 22.37 6.03 -9.18
N ASP A 41 21.18 6.18 -9.73
CA ASP A 41 20.68 5.40 -10.85
C ASP A 41 21.63 5.44 -12.06
N ARG A 42 22.14 6.64 -12.38
CA ARG A 42 23.13 6.79 -13.48
C ARG A 42 24.46 6.14 -13.16
N SER A 43 24.90 6.19 -11.89
CA SER A 43 26.17 5.59 -11.47
C SER A 43 26.14 4.06 -11.49
N LEU A 44 24.98 3.46 -11.19
CA LEU A 44 24.79 2.01 -11.16
C LEU A 44 24.68 1.37 -12.56
N ASN A 45 24.48 2.18 -13.62
CA ASN A 45 24.24 1.68 -14.98
C ASN A 45 23.19 0.54 -15.01
N VAL A 46 22.02 0.83 -14.48
CA VAL A 46 20.90 -0.13 -14.33
C VAL A 46 20.64 -0.97 -15.60
N PRO A 47 20.62 -0.42 -16.83
CA PRO A 47 20.41 -1.23 -18.03
C PRO A 47 21.47 -2.32 -18.24
N GLN A 48 22.75 -2.02 -17.96
CA GLN A 48 23.83 -3.01 -18.08
C GLN A 48 23.71 -4.09 -17.00
N MET A 49 23.40 -3.71 -15.77
CA MET A 49 23.19 -4.64 -14.66
C MET A 49 22.03 -5.59 -14.95
N VAL A 50 20.90 -5.07 -15.40
CA VAL A 50 19.73 -5.88 -15.78
C VAL A 50 20.08 -6.83 -16.91
N ALA A 51 20.82 -6.38 -17.95
CA ALA A 51 21.23 -7.26 -19.04
C ALA A 51 22.17 -8.38 -18.58
N GLN A 52 23.04 -8.12 -17.60
CA GLN A 52 23.93 -9.14 -17.01
C GLN A 52 23.14 -10.15 -16.17
N LEU A 53 22.25 -9.67 -15.30
CA LEU A 53 21.45 -10.51 -14.42
C LEU A 53 20.45 -11.38 -15.18
N THR A 54 19.84 -10.86 -16.25
CA THR A 54 18.87 -11.62 -17.06
C THR A 54 19.53 -12.55 -18.10
N ALA A 55 20.85 -12.58 -18.18
CA ALA A 55 21.57 -13.54 -19.01
C ALA A 55 21.27 -14.99 -18.56
N PRO A 56 21.41 -16.00 -19.45
CA PRO A 56 21.13 -17.40 -19.11
C PRO A 56 21.92 -17.87 -17.87
N ASP A 57 21.24 -18.39 -16.87
CA ASP A 57 21.83 -18.93 -15.65
C ASP A 57 21.13 -20.25 -15.29
N LYS A 58 21.89 -21.35 -15.30
CA LYS A 58 21.36 -22.70 -15.02
C LYS A 58 20.85 -22.87 -13.59
N GLY A 59 21.46 -22.17 -12.63
CA GLY A 59 21.04 -22.22 -11.22
C GLY A 59 19.67 -21.58 -11.04
N ARG A 60 19.50 -20.39 -11.60
CA ARG A 60 18.21 -19.69 -11.62
C ARG A 60 17.15 -20.49 -12.34
N ASP A 61 17.46 -21.00 -13.55
CA ASP A 61 16.50 -21.78 -14.33
C ASP A 61 16.00 -23.02 -13.56
N GLN A 62 16.86 -23.67 -12.76
CA GLN A 62 16.46 -24.78 -11.90
C GLN A 62 15.52 -24.36 -10.78
N VAL A 63 15.75 -23.22 -10.14
CA VAL A 63 14.91 -22.73 -9.06
C VAL A 63 13.54 -22.28 -9.62
N VAL A 64 13.54 -21.60 -10.76
CA VAL A 64 12.32 -21.20 -11.47
C VAL A 64 11.50 -22.42 -11.92
N ALA A 65 12.18 -23.46 -12.45
CA ALA A 65 11.47 -24.70 -12.79
C ALA A 65 10.83 -25.37 -11.56
N ARG A 66 11.46 -25.27 -10.40
CA ARG A 66 10.88 -25.78 -9.14
C ARG A 66 9.63 -25.00 -8.72
N VAL A 67 9.63 -23.68 -8.88
CA VAL A 67 8.44 -22.82 -8.64
C VAL A 67 7.25 -23.29 -9.48
N ARG A 68 7.45 -23.52 -10.78
CA ARG A 68 6.38 -24.04 -11.66
C ARG A 68 5.79 -25.34 -11.10
N GLN A 69 6.65 -26.27 -10.71
CA GLN A 69 6.20 -27.54 -10.16
C GLN A 69 5.36 -27.33 -8.88
N LEU A 70 5.83 -26.50 -7.94
CA LEU A 70 5.11 -26.23 -6.69
C LEU A 70 3.74 -25.59 -6.94
N LEU A 71 3.67 -24.66 -7.89
CA LEU A 71 2.40 -24.05 -8.27
C LEU A 71 1.47 -25.08 -8.92
N ASP A 72 1.92 -25.78 -9.93
CA ASP A 72 1.07 -26.72 -10.68
C ASP A 72 0.52 -27.85 -9.79
N THR A 73 1.35 -28.37 -8.87
CA THR A 73 0.94 -29.54 -8.06
C THR A 73 0.13 -29.16 -6.82
N ASP A 74 0.49 -28.08 -6.14
CA ASP A 74 0.00 -27.81 -4.78
C ASP A 74 -0.65 -26.44 -4.63
N LEU A 75 -0.03 -25.38 -5.17
CA LEU A 75 -0.33 -24.03 -4.76
C LEU A 75 -1.39 -23.34 -5.61
N LEU A 76 -1.54 -23.66 -6.91
CA LEU A 76 -2.71 -23.24 -7.68
C LEU A 76 -4.00 -23.89 -7.17
N PRO A 77 -4.04 -25.20 -6.86
CA PRO A 77 -5.19 -25.78 -6.17
C PRO A 77 -5.51 -25.10 -4.82
N LEU A 78 -4.50 -24.68 -4.07
CA LEU A 78 -4.67 -23.93 -2.82
C LEU A 78 -5.22 -22.52 -3.08
N SER A 79 -4.70 -21.81 -4.09
CA SER A 79 -5.21 -20.52 -4.54
C SER A 79 -6.70 -20.61 -4.92
N ASP A 80 -7.04 -21.59 -5.71
CA ASP A 80 -8.44 -21.88 -6.12
C ASP A 80 -9.32 -22.16 -4.91
N TRP A 81 -8.80 -22.89 -3.93
CA TRP A 81 -9.55 -23.18 -2.72
C TRP A 81 -9.80 -21.90 -1.92
N ILE A 82 -8.77 -21.04 -1.72
CA ILE A 82 -8.90 -19.75 -1.00
C ILE A 82 -9.90 -18.86 -1.73
N THR A 83 -9.82 -18.76 -3.06
CA THR A 83 -10.76 -17.96 -3.88
C THR A 83 -12.22 -18.40 -3.66
N ARG A 84 -12.48 -19.69 -3.52
CA ARG A 84 -13.83 -20.23 -3.28
C ARG A 84 -14.28 -20.15 -1.81
N HIS A 85 -13.39 -19.80 -0.89
CA HIS A 85 -13.65 -19.68 0.55
C HIS A 85 -13.17 -18.32 1.07
N PRO A 86 -13.74 -17.22 0.56
CA PRO A 86 -13.25 -15.89 0.89
C PRO A 86 -13.49 -15.55 2.36
N GLU A 87 -12.46 -15.12 3.04
CA GLU A 87 -12.48 -14.67 4.44
C GLU A 87 -12.07 -13.21 4.49
N ILE A 88 -12.84 -12.36 5.17
CA ILE A 88 -12.53 -10.94 5.32
C ILE A 88 -11.37 -10.72 6.29
N GLY A 89 -10.71 -9.59 6.16
CA GLY A 89 -9.53 -9.23 6.95
C GLY A 89 -9.68 -9.46 8.45
N PHE A 90 -8.63 -9.97 9.08
CA PHE A 90 -8.52 -10.40 10.47
C PHE A 90 -9.42 -11.60 10.86
N GLN A 91 -10.07 -12.24 9.90
CA GLN A 91 -10.89 -13.46 10.06
C GLN A 91 -10.44 -14.58 9.11
N GLU A 92 -9.28 -14.47 8.47
CA GLU A 92 -8.71 -15.39 7.48
C GLU A 92 -8.16 -16.68 8.13
N THR A 93 -8.97 -17.29 8.99
CA THR A 93 -8.52 -18.40 9.84
C THR A 93 -8.21 -19.67 9.07
N GLN A 94 -9.02 -19.99 8.05
CA GLN A 94 -8.83 -21.19 7.23
C GLN A 94 -7.70 -21.00 6.22
N ALA A 95 -7.59 -19.82 5.62
CA ALA A 95 -6.49 -19.48 4.72
C ALA A 95 -5.14 -19.60 5.46
N VAL A 96 -5.01 -18.95 6.62
CA VAL A 96 -3.80 -19.01 7.46
C VAL A 96 -3.48 -20.45 7.89
N GLU A 97 -4.49 -21.24 8.26
CA GLU A 97 -4.26 -22.66 8.63
C GLU A 97 -3.60 -23.43 7.49
N LYS A 98 -4.12 -23.29 6.27
CA LYS A 98 -3.58 -24.00 5.10
C LYS A 98 -2.20 -23.47 4.68
N LEU A 99 -2.01 -22.13 4.62
CA LEU A 99 -0.74 -21.54 4.24
C LEU A 99 0.37 -21.91 5.23
N THR A 100 0.07 -21.82 6.54
CA THR A 100 1.08 -22.16 7.55
C THR A 100 1.35 -23.66 7.64
N ALA A 101 0.35 -24.52 7.45
CA ALA A 101 0.56 -25.97 7.38
C ALA A 101 1.45 -26.35 6.19
N TYR A 102 1.27 -25.70 5.03
CA TYR A 102 2.14 -25.92 3.88
C TYR A 102 3.58 -25.52 4.17
N LEU A 103 3.82 -24.36 4.78
CA LEU A 103 5.16 -23.90 5.16
C LEU A 103 5.82 -24.83 6.20
N GLN A 104 5.06 -25.31 7.19
CA GLN A 104 5.56 -26.28 8.19
C GLN A 104 5.98 -27.61 7.53
N ALA A 105 5.21 -28.09 6.53
CA ALA A 105 5.57 -29.29 5.77
C ALA A 105 6.85 -29.13 4.92
N HIS A 106 7.31 -27.87 4.73
CA HIS A 106 8.55 -27.51 4.03
C HIS A 106 9.62 -26.94 4.97
N ASP A 107 9.62 -27.39 6.23
CA ASP A 107 10.64 -27.09 7.26
C ASP A 107 10.73 -25.59 7.67
N PHE A 108 9.68 -24.80 7.48
CA PHE A 108 9.60 -23.45 8.02
C PHE A 108 9.14 -23.47 9.49
N ASP A 109 9.83 -22.73 10.34
CA ASP A 109 9.43 -22.44 11.71
C ASP A 109 8.38 -21.33 11.71
N VAL A 110 7.15 -21.64 12.12
CA VAL A 110 5.98 -20.75 12.01
C VAL A 110 5.59 -20.18 13.37
N THR A 111 5.57 -18.85 13.46
CA THR A 111 5.02 -18.09 14.57
C THR A 111 3.71 -17.44 14.14
N ARG A 112 2.61 -17.71 14.84
CA ARG A 112 1.27 -17.12 14.60
C ARG A 112 0.97 -15.99 15.58
N ASN A 113 -0.09 -15.23 15.35
CA ASN A 113 -0.56 -14.10 16.18
C ASN A 113 0.50 -13.03 16.36
N VAL A 114 1.24 -12.73 15.29
CA VAL A 114 2.33 -11.74 15.30
C VAL A 114 1.76 -10.35 15.56
N ALA A 115 2.42 -9.58 16.40
CA ALA A 115 2.02 -8.23 16.80
C ALA A 115 0.59 -8.12 17.38
N GLY A 116 0.05 -9.23 17.91
CA GLY A 116 -1.32 -9.28 18.45
C GLY A 116 -2.41 -9.37 17.38
N LEU A 117 -2.06 -9.53 16.11
CA LEU A 117 -3.01 -9.71 15.01
C LEU A 117 -3.37 -11.20 14.89
N PRO A 118 -4.66 -11.58 14.99
CA PRO A 118 -5.06 -12.99 15.13
C PRO A 118 -4.62 -13.90 13.99
N THR A 119 -4.62 -13.36 12.77
CA THR A 119 -4.35 -14.12 11.55
C THR A 119 -2.99 -13.78 10.92
N ALA A 120 -2.18 -12.90 11.57
CA ALA A 120 -0.80 -12.65 11.14
C ALA A 120 0.13 -13.79 11.51
N PHE A 121 1.11 -14.07 10.64
CA PHE A 121 2.16 -15.04 10.93
C PHE A 121 3.52 -14.61 10.36
N VAL A 122 4.59 -15.17 10.93
CA VAL A 122 5.94 -15.13 10.36
C VAL A 122 6.46 -16.56 10.31
N ALA A 123 6.93 -16.98 9.14
CA ALA A 123 7.53 -18.28 8.94
C ALA A 123 8.98 -18.13 8.47
N LYS A 124 9.91 -18.82 9.13
CA LYS A 124 11.36 -18.68 8.86
C LYS A 124 11.98 -20.00 8.52
N TYR A 125 12.75 -20.03 7.43
CA TYR A 125 13.66 -21.10 7.08
C TYR A 125 15.09 -20.58 7.17
N ARG A 126 15.99 -21.27 7.89
CA ARG A 126 17.39 -20.86 8.09
C ARG A 126 18.36 -21.91 7.64
N ARG A 127 19.35 -21.51 6.82
CA ARG A 127 20.42 -22.38 6.32
C ARG A 127 21.81 -21.86 6.68
N GLY A 128 22.03 -21.46 7.92
CA GLY A 128 23.32 -20.97 8.40
C GLY A 128 23.47 -19.44 8.30
N THR A 129 24.58 -18.95 8.85
CA THR A 129 24.95 -17.52 8.91
C THR A 129 26.46 -17.39 8.68
N PRO A 130 26.98 -16.23 8.16
CA PRO A 130 26.23 -15.09 7.64
C PRO A 130 25.63 -15.37 6.25
N GLY A 131 24.53 -14.73 5.92
CA GLY A 131 23.87 -14.80 4.62
C GLY A 131 22.66 -13.87 4.58
N PRO A 132 22.10 -13.58 3.40
CA PRO A 132 20.97 -12.68 3.27
C PRO A 132 19.70 -13.25 3.92
N ASN A 133 18.84 -12.35 4.40
CA ASN A 133 17.49 -12.66 4.82
C ASN A 133 16.50 -12.18 3.75
N LEU A 134 15.98 -13.13 2.99
CA LEU A 134 15.08 -12.95 1.86
C LEU A 134 13.64 -12.93 2.37
N GLY A 135 13.01 -11.77 2.36
CA GLY A 135 11.65 -11.58 2.83
C GLY A 135 10.62 -11.72 1.70
N VAL A 136 9.51 -12.38 2.01
CA VAL A 136 8.34 -12.51 1.14
C VAL A 136 7.11 -12.11 1.92
N ILE A 137 6.39 -11.08 1.48
CA ILE A 137 5.09 -10.69 2.03
C ILE A 137 4.01 -11.46 1.27
N VAL A 138 3.02 -11.96 2.02
CA VAL A 138 1.85 -12.65 1.48
C VAL A 138 0.58 -12.12 2.13
N GLU A 139 -0.40 -11.83 1.30
CA GLU A 139 -1.76 -11.40 1.64
C GLU A 139 -2.73 -12.53 1.31
N TYR A 140 -3.91 -12.56 1.97
CA TYR A 140 -4.88 -13.66 1.80
C TYR A 140 -6.30 -13.28 2.21
N ASP A 141 -6.57 -12.01 2.50
CA ASP A 141 -7.88 -11.50 2.86
C ASP A 141 -8.76 -11.22 1.63
N ALA A 142 -10.05 -11.10 1.86
CA ALA A 142 -11.06 -10.80 0.87
C ALA A 142 -11.77 -9.48 1.16
N LEU A 143 -12.22 -8.83 0.10
CA LEU A 143 -13.08 -7.64 0.15
C LEU A 143 -14.46 -7.96 0.71
N ARG A 144 -15.08 -6.95 1.31
CA ARG A 144 -16.51 -6.95 1.65
C ARG A 144 -17.32 -6.52 0.44
N GLY A 145 -18.12 -7.41 -0.13
CA GLY A 145 -19.01 -7.10 -1.23
C GLY A 145 -20.48 -7.10 -0.84
N THR A 146 -21.32 -6.58 -1.70
CA THR A 146 -22.81 -6.58 -1.52
C THR A 146 -23.41 -7.98 -1.56
N LYS A 147 -22.69 -8.95 -2.15
CA LYS A 147 -23.11 -10.36 -2.25
C LYS A 147 -22.39 -11.29 -1.27
N GLY A 148 -21.59 -10.74 -0.34
CA GLY A 148 -20.71 -11.46 0.54
C GLY A 148 -19.23 -11.09 0.32
N ALA A 149 -18.33 -11.78 1.05
CA ALA A 149 -16.89 -11.62 0.81
C ALA A 149 -16.50 -12.13 -0.58
N PHE A 150 -15.49 -11.52 -1.21
CA PHE A 150 -14.99 -11.92 -2.53
C PHE A 150 -13.53 -11.46 -2.73
N HIS A 151 -12.74 -12.21 -3.50
CA HIS A 151 -11.35 -11.89 -3.79
C HIS A 151 -11.19 -10.96 -5.00
N GLY A 152 -11.65 -9.71 -4.86
CA GLY A 152 -11.60 -8.70 -5.92
C GLY A 152 -10.21 -8.15 -6.24
N ASP A 153 -9.20 -8.44 -5.40
CA ASP A 153 -7.78 -8.16 -5.64
C ASP A 153 -6.92 -9.42 -5.73
N GLN A 154 -7.57 -10.59 -5.78
CA GLN A 154 -6.92 -11.89 -5.94
C GLN A 154 -5.84 -12.18 -4.87
N HIS A 155 -5.98 -11.67 -3.62
CA HIS A 155 -5.09 -12.04 -2.51
C HIS A 155 -5.08 -13.56 -2.29
N SER A 156 -6.11 -14.26 -2.75
CA SER A 156 -6.13 -15.72 -2.81
C SER A 156 -4.99 -16.34 -3.62
N GLY A 157 -4.48 -15.64 -4.63
CA GLY A 157 -3.31 -16.04 -5.40
C GLY A 157 -1.98 -15.61 -4.79
N GLN A 158 -1.95 -14.43 -4.14
CA GLN A 158 -0.72 -13.86 -3.59
C GLN A 158 -0.08 -14.73 -2.51
N GLY A 159 -0.88 -15.29 -1.59
CA GLY A 159 -0.40 -16.24 -0.60
C GLY A 159 0.36 -17.40 -1.24
N PRO A 160 -0.28 -18.23 -2.05
CA PRO A 160 0.33 -19.34 -2.79
C PRO A 160 1.55 -18.94 -3.64
N VAL A 161 1.50 -17.81 -4.35
CA VAL A 161 2.63 -17.26 -5.14
C VAL A 161 3.85 -17.02 -4.25
N GLY A 162 3.67 -16.34 -3.14
CA GLY A 162 4.76 -16.06 -2.19
C GLY A 162 5.31 -17.33 -1.56
N LEU A 163 4.44 -18.32 -1.24
CA LEU A 163 4.89 -19.61 -0.73
C LEU A 163 5.73 -20.38 -1.74
N ALA A 164 5.35 -20.36 -3.04
CA ALA A 164 6.13 -20.99 -4.10
C ALA A 164 7.56 -20.44 -4.16
N ALA A 165 7.68 -19.10 -4.18
CA ALA A 165 8.97 -18.43 -4.20
C ALA A 165 9.81 -18.75 -2.94
N ALA A 166 9.19 -18.68 -1.75
CA ALA A 166 9.87 -18.93 -0.49
C ALA A 166 10.39 -20.38 -0.38
N VAL A 167 9.55 -21.37 -0.70
CA VAL A 167 9.93 -22.79 -0.63
C VAL A 167 11.03 -23.13 -1.65
N ALA A 168 10.90 -22.65 -2.89
CA ALA A 168 11.92 -22.88 -3.91
C ALA A 168 13.28 -22.28 -3.51
N MET A 169 13.29 -21.09 -2.89
CA MET A 169 14.51 -20.46 -2.38
C MET A 169 15.09 -21.22 -1.17
N ALA A 170 14.27 -21.70 -0.24
CA ALA A 170 14.71 -22.52 0.88
C ALA A 170 15.38 -23.83 0.42
N GLU A 171 14.77 -24.52 -0.55
CA GLU A 171 15.34 -25.71 -1.19
C GLU A 171 16.65 -25.40 -1.94
N PHE A 172 16.72 -24.23 -2.62
CA PHE A 172 17.96 -23.76 -3.26
C PHE A 172 19.09 -23.58 -2.24
N LEU A 173 18.85 -22.84 -1.15
CA LEU A 173 19.84 -22.62 -0.10
C LEU A 173 20.35 -23.95 0.48
N THR A 174 19.44 -24.92 0.66
CA THR A 174 19.81 -26.26 1.16
C THR A 174 20.65 -27.04 0.17
N ARG A 175 20.23 -27.14 -1.08
CA ARG A 175 20.89 -27.90 -2.13
C ARG A 175 22.29 -27.37 -2.43
N THR A 176 22.47 -26.04 -2.41
CA THR A 176 23.76 -25.42 -2.73
C THR A 176 24.64 -25.16 -1.50
N HIS A 177 24.14 -25.48 -0.31
CA HIS A 177 24.77 -25.13 0.96
C HIS A 177 25.04 -23.62 1.12
N THR A 178 24.28 -22.77 0.45
CA THR A 178 24.39 -21.33 0.56
C THR A 178 23.78 -20.87 1.89
N PRO A 179 24.53 -20.13 2.73
CA PRO A 179 23.97 -19.62 3.98
C PRO A 179 22.97 -18.49 3.68
N GLY A 180 21.88 -18.45 4.45
CA GLY A 180 20.83 -17.43 4.33
C GLY A 180 19.59 -17.81 5.11
N THR A 181 18.65 -16.89 5.11
CA THR A 181 17.31 -17.06 5.70
C THR A 181 16.27 -16.72 4.64
N VAL A 182 15.18 -17.46 4.61
CA VAL A 182 13.96 -17.10 3.88
C VAL A 182 12.87 -16.86 4.91
N THR A 183 12.26 -15.70 4.87
CA THR A 183 11.19 -15.31 5.82
C THR A 183 9.92 -14.97 5.06
N VAL A 184 8.81 -15.65 5.38
CA VAL A 184 7.48 -15.33 4.89
C VAL A 184 6.74 -14.54 5.96
N TYR A 185 6.23 -13.38 5.58
CA TYR A 185 5.41 -12.51 6.41
C TYR A 185 3.96 -12.59 5.94
N GLY A 186 3.12 -13.28 6.68
CA GLY A 186 1.68 -13.33 6.44
C GLY A 186 1.01 -12.11 7.06
N THR A 187 0.53 -11.23 6.21
CA THR A 187 -0.04 -9.94 6.59
C THR A 187 -1.53 -9.91 6.29
N PRO A 188 -2.39 -10.01 7.33
CA PRO A 188 -3.84 -10.06 7.18
C PRO A 188 -4.44 -8.68 6.95
N GLY A 189 -5.65 -8.65 6.40
CA GLY A 189 -6.53 -7.49 6.46
C GLY A 189 -6.06 -6.27 5.72
N GLU A 190 -5.37 -6.42 4.58
CA GLU A 190 -4.95 -5.31 3.73
C GLU A 190 -6.14 -4.45 3.31
N GLU A 191 -7.27 -5.09 2.99
CA GLU A 191 -8.52 -4.45 2.58
C GLU A 191 -9.32 -3.82 3.74
N MET A 192 -8.76 -3.87 4.95
CA MET A 192 -9.44 -3.42 6.17
C MET A 192 -8.58 -2.48 7.02
N MET A 193 -8.70 -1.21 6.78
CA MET A 193 -8.11 -0.17 7.63
C MET A 193 -9.14 0.37 8.62
N PRO A 194 -8.81 0.58 9.91
CA PRO A 194 -7.65 0.12 10.67
C PRO A 194 -7.82 -1.30 11.22
N PRO A 195 -6.76 -1.96 11.71
CA PRO A 195 -5.37 -1.53 11.74
C PRO A 195 -4.66 -1.89 10.43
N GLU A 196 -3.62 -1.13 10.09
CA GLU A 196 -2.69 -1.43 8.99
C GLU A 196 -1.73 -2.52 9.43
N ALA A 197 -1.97 -3.76 9.00
CA ALA A 197 -1.27 -4.92 9.53
C ALA A 197 0.25 -4.88 9.32
N LYS A 198 0.72 -4.48 8.13
CA LYS A 198 2.15 -4.40 7.83
C LYS A 198 2.84 -3.33 8.68
N THR A 199 2.21 -2.17 8.85
CA THR A 199 2.70 -1.09 9.71
C THR A 199 2.80 -1.53 11.17
N VAL A 200 1.76 -2.19 11.70
CA VAL A 200 1.73 -2.73 13.07
C VAL A 200 2.81 -3.80 13.26
N MET A 201 2.94 -4.73 12.30
CA MET A 201 3.96 -5.77 12.33
C MET A 201 5.38 -5.20 12.24
N TYR A 202 5.60 -4.15 11.41
CA TYR A 202 6.88 -3.46 11.32
C TYR A 202 7.26 -2.79 12.64
N GLN A 203 6.35 -2.05 13.24
CA GLN A 203 6.55 -1.40 14.55
C GLN A 203 6.81 -2.41 15.67
N ALA A 204 6.23 -3.59 15.59
CA ALA A 204 6.50 -4.69 16.52
C ALA A 204 7.83 -5.42 16.23
N GLY A 205 8.59 -5.02 15.21
CA GLY A 205 9.89 -5.61 14.86
C GLY A 205 9.82 -6.92 14.07
N ALA A 206 8.66 -7.28 13.51
CA ALA A 206 8.52 -8.52 12.75
C ALA A 206 9.46 -8.60 11.54
N PHE A 207 9.71 -7.47 10.88
CA PHE A 207 10.59 -7.36 9.70
C PHE A 207 12.06 -7.13 10.04
N GLN A 208 12.42 -7.08 11.32
CA GLN A 208 13.80 -6.81 11.72
C GLN A 208 14.79 -7.83 11.14
N GLY A 209 15.81 -7.32 10.47
CA GLY A 209 16.87 -8.11 9.85
C GLY A 209 16.53 -8.68 8.47
N ALA A 210 15.41 -8.28 7.87
CA ALA A 210 15.18 -8.52 6.44
C ALA A 210 16.09 -7.61 5.60
N ASP A 211 16.75 -8.18 4.58
CA ASP A 211 17.64 -7.44 3.67
C ASP A 211 16.92 -6.99 2.40
N ILE A 212 15.90 -7.72 1.99
CA ILE A 212 14.99 -7.42 0.88
C ILE A 212 13.63 -8.01 1.19
N ILE A 213 12.57 -7.38 0.72
CA ILE A 213 11.21 -7.91 0.72
C ILE A 213 10.61 -7.86 -0.67
N VAL A 214 9.96 -8.96 -1.07
CA VAL A 214 9.23 -9.04 -2.32
C VAL A 214 7.78 -9.49 -2.07
N ARG A 215 6.87 -9.04 -2.90
CA ARG A 215 5.48 -9.49 -2.92
C ARG A 215 4.92 -9.49 -4.33
N SER A 216 3.85 -10.22 -4.60
CA SER A 216 3.05 -10.04 -5.80
C SER A 216 1.81 -9.19 -5.50
N HIS A 217 1.26 -8.56 -6.52
CA HIS A 217 -0.07 -7.98 -6.49
C HIS A 217 -0.74 -8.10 -7.86
N SER A 218 -1.98 -8.53 -7.86
CA SER A 218 -2.71 -8.80 -9.10
C SER A 218 -3.24 -7.54 -9.76
N TYR A 219 -3.10 -7.47 -11.09
CA TYR A 219 -3.62 -6.39 -11.91
C TYR A 219 -4.15 -6.89 -13.26
N ASN A 220 -4.88 -6.03 -13.95
CA ASN A 220 -5.34 -6.27 -15.31
C ASN A 220 -4.32 -5.86 -16.39
N VAL A 221 -3.10 -5.54 -15.99
CA VAL A 221 -2.00 -5.12 -16.87
C VAL A 221 -0.67 -5.45 -16.21
N THR A 222 0.31 -5.92 -17.01
CA THR A 222 1.68 -6.10 -16.55
C THR A 222 2.43 -4.76 -16.63
N ARG A 223 2.91 -4.27 -15.48
CA ARG A 223 3.70 -3.04 -15.41
C ARG A 223 4.71 -3.09 -14.26
N ARG A 224 5.58 -2.09 -14.23
CA ARG A 224 6.45 -1.78 -13.10
C ARG A 224 6.14 -0.41 -12.54
N SER A 225 6.58 -0.13 -11.32
CA SER A 225 6.54 1.21 -10.75
C SER A 225 7.62 2.11 -11.37
N ALA A 226 7.43 3.42 -11.31
CA ALA A 226 8.51 4.35 -11.54
C ALA A 226 9.51 4.24 -10.39
N ALA A 227 10.81 4.45 -10.68
CA ALA A 227 11.82 4.48 -9.64
C ALA A 227 11.79 5.80 -8.87
N GLY A 228 12.07 5.74 -7.58
CA GLY A 228 12.21 6.89 -6.71
C GLY A 228 11.33 6.84 -5.47
N PHE A 229 11.37 7.93 -4.71
CA PHE A 229 10.52 8.13 -3.54
C PHE A 229 9.15 8.67 -3.99
N GLY A 230 8.10 8.24 -3.32
CA GLY A 230 6.74 8.66 -3.65
C GLY A 230 6.20 8.08 -4.97
N THR A 231 6.67 6.92 -5.38
CA THR A 231 6.34 6.34 -6.70
C THR A 231 5.68 4.96 -6.64
N CYS A 232 5.71 4.28 -5.49
CA CYS A 232 5.04 3.00 -5.30
C CYS A 232 3.53 3.18 -5.14
N CYS A 233 3.14 3.93 -4.14
CA CYS A 233 1.79 3.92 -3.62
C CYS A 233 1.34 5.36 -3.30
N MET A 234 0.05 5.55 -3.05
CA MET A 234 -0.47 6.81 -2.53
C MET A 234 -0.30 6.85 -1.02
N ASN A 235 0.26 7.93 -0.51
CA ASN A 235 0.14 8.20 0.92
C ASN A 235 -1.34 8.41 1.29
N ILE A 236 -1.75 7.99 2.48
CA ILE A 236 -3.13 8.09 2.95
C ILE A 236 -3.18 8.52 4.41
N ASP A 237 -4.14 9.40 4.71
CA ASP A 237 -4.61 9.68 6.06
C ASP A 237 -6.08 9.25 6.19
N GLY A 238 -6.38 8.43 7.20
CA GLY A 238 -7.72 8.09 7.64
C GLY A 238 -8.14 8.99 8.79
N VAL A 239 -9.23 9.75 8.65
CA VAL A 239 -9.65 10.74 9.65
C VAL A 239 -11.15 10.69 9.88
N LYS A 240 -11.54 10.50 11.14
CA LYS A 240 -12.94 10.57 11.58
C LYS A 240 -13.23 11.90 12.25
N TYR A 241 -14.27 12.57 11.79
CA TYR A 241 -14.79 13.81 12.36
C TYR A 241 -16.10 13.54 13.09
N THR A 242 -16.12 13.76 14.41
CA THR A 242 -17.33 13.62 15.22
C THR A 242 -17.77 14.97 15.74
N PHE A 243 -18.95 15.41 15.34
CA PHE A 243 -19.55 16.67 15.77
C PHE A 243 -20.52 16.42 16.93
N SER A 244 -20.43 17.29 17.93
CA SER A 244 -21.33 17.29 19.09
C SER A 244 -22.04 18.63 19.18
N GLY A 245 -23.36 18.59 19.22
CA GLY A 245 -24.25 19.74 19.28
C GLY A 245 -25.16 19.70 20.52
N ALA A 246 -26.40 20.11 20.34
CA ALA A 246 -27.44 20.08 21.38
C ALA A 246 -28.79 19.65 20.76
N PRO A 247 -29.51 18.71 21.33
CA PRO A 247 -30.82 18.30 20.82
C PRO A 247 -31.89 19.36 21.09
N ALA A 248 -32.90 19.41 20.23
CA ALA A 248 -34.09 20.18 20.42
C ALA A 248 -35.24 19.56 19.61
N HIS A 249 -36.48 19.89 19.97
CA HIS A 249 -37.63 19.56 19.14
C HIS A 249 -37.61 20.43 17.85
N GLU A 250 -38.03 19.88 16.72
CA GLU A 250 -38.02 20.59 15.42
C GLU A 250 -38.74 21.95 15.46
N LEU A 251 -39.85 22.02 16.17
CA LEU A 251 -40.65 23.28 16.32
C LEU A 251 -39.95 24.33 17.19
N THR A 252 -38.89 23.99 17.90
CA THR A 252 -38.10 24.88 18.74
C THR A 252 -36.59 24.71 18.44
N SER A 253 -36.27 24.44 17.19
CA SER A 253 -34.91 24.11 16.73
C SER A 253 -33.87 25.21 17.06
N TRP A 254 -34.27 26.44 17.26
CA TRP A 254 -33.39 27.54 17.69
C TRP A 254 -32.73 27.32 19.06
N ASN A 255 -33.25 26.39 19.88
CA ASN A 255 -32.66 25.97 21.15
C ASN A 255 -31.58 24.91 20.98
N GLY A 256 -31.52 24.28 19.80
CA GLY A 256 -30.56 23.22 19.48
C GLY A 256 -29.28 23.72 18.82
N ARG A 257 -28.36 22.79 18.60
CA ARG A 257 -27.18 22.95 17.77
C ARG A 257 -27.03 21.69 16.92
N ASN A 258 -27.27 21.83 15.62
CA ASN A 258 -27.40 20.70 14.71
C ASN A 258 -26.03 20.16 14.28
N ALA A 259 -25.66 18.96 14.77
CA ALA A 259 -24.40 18.30 14.43
C ALA A 259 -24.38 17.77 12.98
N LEU A 260 -25.56 17.39 12.41
CA LEU A 260 -25.64 16.96 11.01
C LEU A 260 -25.36 18.13 10.05
N GLU A 261 -25.83 19.32 10.36
CA GLU A 261 -25.50 20.53 9.57
C GLU A 261 -23.97 20.80 9.57
N ALA A 262 -23.29 20.51 10.68
CA ALA A 262 -21.84 20.63 10.73
C ALA A 262 -21.16 19.62 9.79
N VAL A 263 -21.63 18.37 9.72
CA VAL A 263 -21.11 17.37 8.77
C VAL A 263 -21.36 17.83 7.32
N ILE A 264 -22.57 18.29 7.00
CA ILE A 264 -22.90 18.82 5.66
C ILE A 264 -21.99 20.01 5.30
N LYS A 265 -21.76 20.91 6.26
CA LYS A 265 -20.84 22.05 6.09
C LYS A 265 -19.40 21.60 5.86
N LEU A 266 -18.93 20.54 6.53
CA LEU A 266 -17.61 19.98 6.31
C LEU A 266 -17.46 19.55 4.83
N PHE A 267 -18.38 18.78 4.27
CA PHE A 267 -18.34 18.40 2.86
C PHE A 267 -18.32 19.62 1.93
N ASN A 268 -19.18 20.61 2.18
CA ASN A 268 -19.22 21.84 1.38
C ASN A 268 -17.92 22.66 1.49
N ASN A 269 -17.31 22.74 2.68
CA ASN A 269 -16.05 23.45 2.87
C ASN A 269 -14.89 22.76 2.14
N ILE A 270 -14.86 21.40 2.14
CA ILE A 270 -13.89 20.63 1.36
C ILE A 270 -14.07 20.92 -0.14
N ASP A 271 -15.30 20.91 -0.65
CA ASP A 271 -15.57 21.19 -2.05
C ASP A 271 -15.18 22.62 -2.46
N ALA A 272 -15.33 23.60 -1.57
CA ALA A 272 -14.96 24.98 -1.82
C ALA A 272 -13.44 25.16 -2.06
N VAL A 273 -12.59 24.31 -1.47
CA VAL A 273 -11.13 24.40 -1.62
C VAL A 273 -10.56 23.41 -2.64
N ARG A 274 -11.38 22.48 -3.12
CA ARG A 274 -10.95 21.38 -4.00
C ARG A 274 -10.30 21.87 -5.29
N SER A 275 -10.77 22.98 -5.87
CA SER A 275 -10.19 23.57 -7.08
C SER A 275 -8.78 24.16 -6.88
N ASN A 276 -8.39 24.40 -5.64
CA ASN A 276 -7.07 24.93 -5.28
C ASN A 276 -6.08 23.84 -4.88
N MET A 277 -6.52 22.58 -4.90
CA MET A 277 -5.67 21.41 -4.62
C MET A 277 -5.02 20.89 -5.89
N ARG A 278 -3.89 20.20 -5.73
CA ARG A 278 -3.21 19.53 -6.84
C ARG A 278 -4.12 18.44 -7.45
N PRO A 279 -4.06 18.22 -8.77
CA PRO A 279 -5.00 17.32 -9.46
C PRO A 279 -5.03 15.88 -8.93
N GLU A 280 -3.92 15.37 -8.42
CA GLU A 280 -3.78 14.01 -7.89
C GLU A 280 -4.43 13.83 -6.52
N THR A 281 -4.83 14.92 -5.85
CA THR A 281 -5.46 14.86 -4.52
C THR A 281 -6.77 14.08 -4.59
N ARG A 282 -6.93 13.12 -3.67
CA ARG A 282 -8.18 12.36 -3.50
C ARG A 282 -8.67 12.55 -2.07
N ILE A 283 -9.92 13.01 -1.94
CA ILE A 283 -10.62 13.14 -0.65
C ILE A 283 -11.97 12.47 -0.84
N GLN A 284 -12.15 11.33 -0.19
CA GLN A 284 -13.39 10.56 -0.20
C GLN A 284 -13.91 10.45 1.23
N GLY A 285 -15.21 10.60 1.41
CA GLY A 285 -15.81 10.55 2.73
C GLY A 285 -17.24 10.02 2.70
N VAL A 286 -17.66 9.47 3.84
CA VAL A 286 -19.01 9.00 4.08
C VAL A 286 -19.54 9.59 5.40
N ILE A 287 -20.86 9.82 5.48
CA ILE A 287 -21.52 10.12 6.74
C ILE A 287 -21.77 8.81 7.48
N THR A 288 -21.17 8.66 8.66
CA THR A 288 -21.27 7.42 9.46
C THR A 288 -22.36 7.51 10.53
N GLU A 289 -22.78 8.73 10.91
CA GLU A 289 -23.88 8.99 11.84
C GLU A 289 -24.54 10.34 11.48
N GLY A 290 -25.85 10.36 11.29
CA GLY A 290 -26.58 11.56 10.82
C GLY A 290 -27.78 11.95 11.67
N GLY A 291 -27.96 11.37 12.87
CA GLY A 291 -29.10 11.62 13.74
C GLY A 291 -30.13 10.47 13.73
N ALA A 292 -31.14 10.54 14.60
CA ALA A 292 -32.07 9.45 14.86
C ALA A 292 -33.44 9.64 14.18
N ALA A 293 -33.98 10.86 14.15
CA ALA A 293 -35.31 11.15 13.60
C ALA A 293 -35.45 12.61 13.13
N PRO A 294 -36.29 12.90 12.12
CA PRO A 294 -36.43 14.23 11.54
C PRO A 294 -36.99 15.30 12.51
N ASN A 295 -37.76 14.87 13.50
CA ASN A 295 -38.38 15.76 14.49
C ASN A 295 -37.47 16.08 15.69
N VAL A 296 -36.23 15.65 15.66
CA VAL A 296 -35.22 15.94 16.70
C VAL A 296 -33.99 16.52 16.04
N VAL A 297 -33.53 17.69 16.49
CA VAL A 297 -32.24 18.26 16.07
C VAL A 297 -31.11 17.31 16.45
N PRO A 298 -30.33 16.82 15.48
CA PRO A 298 -29.22 15.90 15.77
C PRO A 298 -28.16 16.56 16.66
N ASP A 299 -27.92 15.98 17.84
CA ASP A 299 -26.91 16.42 18.79
C ASP A 299 -25.57 15.74 18.58
N LYS A 300 -25.53 14.69 17.75
CA LYS A 300 -24.33 13.97 17.34
C LYS A 300 -24.41 13.58 15.87
N ALA A 301 -23.33 13.79 15.14
CA ALA A 301 -23.16 13.32 13.78
C ALA A 301 -21.67 13.08 13.51
N SER A 302 -21.35 12.17 12.59
CA SER A 302 -19.98 11.89 12.24
C SER A 302 -19.80 11.59 10.75
N ALA A 303 -18.62 11.91 10.25
CA ALA A 303 -18.16 11.55 8.91
C ALA A 303 -16.75 10.96 8.99
N ASP A 304 -16.45 10.09 8.06
CA ASP A 304 -15.19 9.39 7.95
C ASP A 304 -14.58 9.65 6.57
N PHE A 305 -13.28 9.96 6.52
CA PHE A 305 -12.60 10.38 5.29
C PHE A 305 -11.29 9.63 5.10
N TYR A 306 -11.02 9.26 3.84
CA TYR A 306 -9.68 8.96 3.34
C TYR A 306 -9.18 10.15 2.50
N ILE A 307 -7.98 10.63 2.86
CA ILE A 307 -7.29 11.73 2.18
C ILE A 307 -6.01 11.16 1.61
N ARG A 308 -5.78 11.32 0.29
CA ARG A 308 -4.66 10.69 -0.41
C ARG A 308 -3.92 11.67 -1.30
N TYR A 309 -2.60 11.56 -1.31
CA TYR A 309 -1.73 12.25 -2.27
C TYR A 309 -0.40 11.50 -2.44
N PRO A 310 0.27 11.55 -3.62
CA PRO A 310 1.55 10.87 -3.84
C PRO A 310 2.69 11.34 -2.93
N ASP A 311 2.75 12.62 -2.60
CA ASP A 311 3.79 13.22 -1.76
C ASP A 311 3.29 13.40 -0.31
N SER A 312 4.07 12.93 0.66
CA SER A 312 3.64 12.91 2.06
C SER A 312 3.56 14.31 2.69
N VAL A 313 4.46 15.22 2.31
CA VAL A 313 4.48 16.59 2.86
C VAL A 313 3.24 17.35 2.39
N TYR A 314 2.91 17.23 1.10
CA TYR A 314 1.70 17.84 0.58
C TYR A 314 0.42 17.19 1.13
N LEU A 315 0.41 15.88 1.35
CA LEU A 315 -0.72 15.20 2.00
C LEU A 315 -1.00 15.80 3.38
N GLU A 316 0.02 16.03 4.19
CA GLU A 316 -0.13 16.64 5.52
C GLU A 316 -0.75 18.05 5.43
N GLN A 317 -0.39 18.84 4.42
CA GLN A 317 -1.02 20.14 4.18
C GLN A 317 -2.50 19.98 3.83
N VAL A 318 -2.86 19.04 2.93
CA VAL A 318 -4.24 18.76 2.54
C VAL A 318 -5.05 18.30 3.76
N THR A 319 -4.51 17.39 4.56
CA THR A 319 -5.15 16.90 5.79
C THR A 319 -5.40 18.04 6.77
N ASN A 320 -4.46 18.97 6.92
CA ASN A 320 -4.65 20.16 7.75
C ASN A 320 -5.77 21.06 7.22
N TRP A 321 -5.89 21.25 5.90
CA TRP A 321 -7.02 22.02 5.33
C TRP A 321 -8.36 21.34 5.58
N VAL A 322 -8.46 20.02 5.50
CA VAL A 322 -9.67 19.27 5.84
C VAL A 322 -10.00 19.41 7.33
N ASN A 323 -8.98 19.37 8.19
CA ASN A 323 -9.14 19.62 9.63
C ASN A 323 -9.66 21.05 9.91
N ASP A 324 -9.16 22.06 9.19
CA ASP A 324 -9.62 23.44 9.32
C ASP A 324 -11.04 23.60 8.75
N ALA A 325 -11.38 22.92 7.67
CA ALA A 325 -12.75 22.87 7.15
C ALA A 325 -13.74 22.30 8.18
N ALA A 326 -13.31 21.29 8.95
CA ALA A 326 -14.12 20.72 10.04
C ALA A 326 -14.27 21.71 11.22
N ARG A 327 -13.18 22.39 11.61
CA ARG A 327 -13.22 23.43 12.65
C ARG A 327 -14.13 24.59 12.25
N ALA A 328 -14.04 25.02 10.99
CA ALA A 328 -14.91 26.07 10.44
C ALA A 328 -16.38 25.64 10.41
N ALA A 329 -16.68 24.39 10.06
CA ALA A 329 -18.03 23.84 10.11
C ALA A 329 -18.59 23.82 11.53
N ALA A 330 -17.81 23.44 12.52
CA ALA A 330 -18.18 23.46 13.93
C ALA A 330 -18.47 24.89 14.41
N LEU A 331 -17.61 25.86 14.05
CA LEU A 331 -17.79 27.25 14.39
C LEU A 331 -19.08 27.81 13.78
N ALA A 332 -19.35 27.55 12.51
CA ALA A 332 -20.52 28.05 11.80
C ALA A 332 -21.86 27.52 12.34
N THR A 333 -21.85 26.32 12.95
CA THR A 333 -23.05 25.67 13.48
C THR A 333 -23.17 25.75 15.00
N GLY A 334 -22.18 26.32 15.67
CA GLY A 334 -22.12 26.39 17.13
C GLY A 334 -21.94 25.01 17.80
N THR A 335 -21.40 24.02 17.08
CA THR A 335 -21.10 22.67 17.56
C THR A 335 -19.64 22.56 17.99
N LYS A 336 -19.23 21.39 18.50
CA LYS A 336 -17.84 21.04 18.77
C LYS A 336 -17.44 19.89 17.84
N VAL A 337 -16.19 19.89 17.38
CA VAL A 337 -15.65 18.79 16.58
C VAL A 337 -14.52 18.07 17.34
N LYS A 338 -14.56 16.73 17.33
CA LYS A 338 -13.45 15.85 17.67
C LYS A 338 -12.89 15.30 16.36
N ILE A 339 -11.58 15.36 16.21
CA ILE A 339 -10.84 14.88 15.04
C ILE A 339 -10.01 13.69 15.51
N ASP A 340 -10.28 12.52 14.97
CA ASP A 340 -9.60 11.28 15.27
C ASP A 340 -8.86 10.79 14.03
N HIS A 341 -7.53 10.88 14.04
CA HIS A 341 -6.67 10.26 13.02
C HIS A 341 -6.45 8.81 13.38
N TYR A 342 -6.79 7.89 12.47
CA TYR A 342 -6.69 6.46 12.71
C TYR A 342 -5.84 5.72 11.65
N GLY A 343 -5.60 6.34 10.49
CA GLY A 343 -4.72 5.83 9.44
C GLY A 343 -3.66 6.88 9.11
N HIS A 344 -2.42 6.45 8.93
CA HIS A 344 -1.30 7.34 8.63
C HIS A 344 -0.22 6.55 7.89
N ASP A 345 -0.58 6.08 6.69
CA ASP A 345 0.34 5.29 5.90
C ASP A 345 1.08 6.14 4.88
N ARG A 346 2.34 5.82 4.74
CA ARG A 346 3.26 6.53 3.88
C ARG A 346 3.83 5.60 2.83
N ASP A 347 4.10 6.17 1.67
CA ASP A 347 4.66 5.51 0.53
C ASP A 347 6.08 4.98 0.82
N GLY A 348 6.47 3.98 0.04
CA GLY A 348 7.79 3.39 0.07
C GLY A 348 8.72 3.94 -1.01
N ILE A 349 9.87 3.32 -1.13
CA ILE A 349 10.87 3.64 -2.15
C ILE A 349 10.91 2.53 -3.19
N SER A 350 10.68 2.87 -4.46
CA SER A 350 10.87 1.98 -5.60
C SER A 350 12.29 2.11 -6.16
N LEU A 351 13.02 1.01 -6.20
CA LEU A 351 14.41 0.98 -6.65
C LEU A 351 14.50 0.62 -8.13
N ALA A 352 15.11 1.50 -8.94
CA ALA A 352 15.20 1.34 -10.39
C ALA A 352 15.74 -0.04 -10.81
N THR A 353 16.78 -0.54 -10.14
CA THR A 353 17.37 -1.84 -10.46
C THR A 353 16.37 -2.97 -10.26
N LEU A 354 15.63 -2.99 -9.14
CA LEU A 354 14.64 -4.03 -8.85
C LEU A 354 13.44 -3.96 -9.79
N GLU A 355 12.95 -2.74 -10.07
CA GLU A 355 11.82 -2.51 -10.97
C GLU A 355 12.12 -2.94 -12.41
N GLU A 356 13.28 -2.51 -12.96
CA GLU A 356 13.70 -2.89 -14.32
C GLU A 356 14.05 -4.37 -14.42
N LEU A 357 14.67 -4.95 -13.40
CA LEU A 357 14.99 -6.37 -13.34
C LEU A 357 13.72 -7.23 -13.31
N SER A 358 12.78 -6.91 -12.45
CA SER A 358 11.50 -7.62 -12.36
C SER A 358 10.71 -7.53 -13.67
N PHE A 359 10.65 -6.34 -14.28
CA PHE A 359 9.97 -6.15 -15.55
C PHE A 359 10.62 -6.91 -16.71
N ALA A 360 11.94 -7.03 -16.71
CA ALA A 360 12.66 -7.87 -17.67
C ALA A 360 12.33 -9.35 -17.46
N TYR A 361 12.27 -9.83 -16.22
CA TYR A 361 11.87 -11.21 -15.92
C TYR A 361 10.41 -11.50 -16.24
N MET A 362 9.47 -10.62 -15.91
CA MET A 362 8.06 -10.79 -16.30
C MET A 362 7.93 -10.99 -17.81
N LYS A 363 8.64 -10.21 -18.63
CA LYS A 363 8.67 -10.38 -20.08
C LYS A 363 9.30 -11.73 -20.50
N GLN A 364 10.41 -12.10 -19.87
CA GLN A 364 11.11 -13.37 -20.16
C GLN A 364 10.26 -14.58 -19.81
N PHE A 365 9.45 -14.52 -18.74
CA PHE A 365 8.57 -15.60 -18.31
C PHE A 365 7.18 -15.57 -18.98
N GLY A 366 6.98 -14.67 -19.96
CA GLY A 366 5.81 -14.70 -20.84
C GLY A 366 4.58 -13.96 -20.28
N ALA A 367 4.80 -12.90 -19.50
CA ALA A 367 3.73 -12.00 -19.10
C ALA A 367 2.95 -11.47 -20.29
N THR A 368 1.64 -11.32 -20.13
CA THR A 368 0.72 -10.71 -21.09
C THR A 368 0.32 -9.30 -20.67
N GLY A 369 -0.37 -8.56 -21.54
CA GLY A 369 -0.88 -7.23 -21.22
C GLY A 369 0.21 -6.23 -20.80
N ILE A 370 1.38 -6.27 -21.46
CA ILE A 370 2.55 -5.46 -21.09
C ILE A 370 2.33 -3.99 -21.40
N ASP A 371 2.39 -3.14 -20.38
CA ASP A 371 2.52 -1.70 -20.50
C ASP A 371 3.98 -1.30 -20.18
N PRO A 372 4.74 -0.81 -21.18
CA PRO A 372 6.13 -0.41 -20.94
C PRO A 372 6.27 0.89 -20.13
N THR A 373 5.17 1.64 -19.98
CA THR A 373 5.17 2.89 -19.21
C THR A 373 5.19 2.58 -17.73
N PRO A 374 6.14 3.13 -16.96
CA PRO A 374 6.12 2.97 -15.50
C PRO A 374 4.80 3.46 -14.90
N GLY A 375 4.24 2.66 -14.01
CA GLY A 375 3.00 2.99 -13.32
C GLY A 375 3.16 4.28 -12.49
N LYS A 376 2.11 5.11 -12.48
CA LYS A 376 2.02 6.21 -11.52
C LYS A 376 1.55 5.64 -10.17
N PRO A 377 1.83 6.34 -9.05
CA PRO A 377 1.28 5.97 -7.77
C PRO A 377 -0.24 5.83 -7.85
N MET A 378 -0.74 4.66 -7.55
CA MET A 378 -2.17 4.36 -7.60
C MET A 378 -2.56 3.50 -6.39
N GLY A 379 -3.74 3.74 -5.87
CA GLY A 379 -4.23 2.95 -4.76
C GLY A 379 -3.51 3.25 -3.44
N TYR A 380 -3.63 2.33 -2.53
CA TYR A 380 -3.05 2.34 -1.21
C TYR A 380 -2.41 0.98 -0.96
N ASP A 381 -1.29 0.98 -0.30
CA ASP A 381 -0.63 -0.24 0.14
C ASP A 381 0.28 0.06 1.32
N GLU A 382 -0.04 -0.50 2.46
CA GLU A 382 0.72 -0.35 3.69
C GLU A 382 2.14 -0.95 3.63
N THR A 383 2.47 -1.67 2.55
CA THR A 383 3.84 -2.15 2.29
C THR A 383 4.83 -0.98 2.21
N GLY A 384 4.37 0.21 1.85
CA GLY A 384 5.18 1.43 1.86
C GLY A 384 5.87 1.68 3.19
N SER A 385 5.18 1.46 4.31
CA SER A 385 5.75 1.58 5.66
C SER A 385 6.96 0.69 5.89
N VAL A 386 7.04 -0.45 5.21
CA VAL A 386 8.18 -1.39 5.27
C VAL A 386 9.23 -1.04 4.21
N SER A 387 8.82 -0.79 2.96
CA SER A 387 9.72 -0.55 1.83
C SER A 387 10.41 0.83 1.86
N SER A 388 9.96 1.75 2.71
CA SER A 388 10.70 2.98 3.04
C SER A 388 11.98 2.72 3.84
N GLN A 389 12.13 1.55 4.47
CA GLN A 389 13.24 1.20 5.35
C GLN A 389 14.04 -0.01 4.87
N ILE A 390 13.40 -0.91 4.12
CA ILE A 390 13.97 -2.16 3.62
C ILE A 390 13.76 -2.19 2.10
N PRO A 391 14.78 -2.48 1.28
CA PRO A 391 14.61 -2.64 -0.16
C PRO A 391 13.42 -3.52 -0.49
N GLY A 392 12.44 -2.98 -1.21
CA GLY A 392 11.18 -3.64 -1.51
C GLY A 392 10.88 -3.70 -3.01
N LEU A 393 10.12 -4.71 -3.41
CA LEU A 393 9.65 -4.89 -4.77
C LEU A 393 8.24 -5.49 -4.78
N GLY A 394 7.32 -4.83 -5.49
CA GLY A 394 6.04 -5.40 -5.88
C GLY A 394 6.09 -5.90 -7.32
N VAL A 395 5.75 -7.18 -7.53
CA VAL A 395 5.68 -7.79 -8.86
C VAL A 395 4.21 -7.87 -9.29
N SER A 396 3.91 -7.48 -10.53
CA SER A 396 2.52 -7.41 -11.01
C SER A 396 2.44 -7.80 -12.49
N ALA A 397 2.27 -9.08 -12.76
CA ALA A 397 1.89 -9.58 -14.08
C ALA A 397 0.36 -9.52 -14.24
N GLN A 398 -0.10 -9.38 -15.49
CA GLN A 398 -1.52 -9.44 -15.78
C GLN A 398 -2.11 -10.79 -15.35
N SER A 399 -3.05 -10.76 -14.42
CA SER A 399 -3.78 -11.92 -13.90
C SER A 399 -5.29 -11.80 -14.09
N SER A 400 -5.76 -10.71 -14.71
CA SER A 400 -7.18 -10.49 -15.00
C SER A 400 -7.38 -9.60 -16.23
N ASN A 401 -8.57 -9.65 -16.80
CA ASN A 401 -9.06 -8.66 -17.76
C ASN A 401 -9.89 -7.56 -17.10
N TRP A 402 -10.19 -7.72 -15.82
CA TRP A 402 -11.02 -6.81 -15.04
C TRP A 402 -10.18 -5.98 -14.09
N PRO A 403 -10.59 -4.74 -13.80
CA PRO A 403 -9.91 -3.95 -12.79
C PRO A 403 -10.12 -4.51 -11.37
N ASN A 404 -9.22 -4.14 -10.46
CA ASN A 404 -9.31 -4.47 -9.04
C ASN A 404 -10.66 -4.07 -8.44
N HIS A 405 -11.05 -4.73 -7.34
CA HIS A 405 -12.31 -4.58 -6.62
C HIS A 405 -13.56 -4.97 -7.45
N THR A 406 -13.43 -5.87 -8.41
CA THR A 406 -14.56 -6.40 -9.18
C THR A 406 -14.74 -7.90 -9.02
N TYR A 407 -15.99 -8.38 -9.10
CA TYR A 407 -16.29 -9.82 -9.15
C TYR A 407 -15.69 -10.50 -10.38
N GLY A 408 -15.45 -9.74 -11.47
CA GLY A 408 -14.78 -10.27 -12.66
C GLY A 408 -13.34 -10.66 -12.37
N MET A 409 -12.64 -9.88 -11.54
CA MET A 409 -11.28 -10.20 -11.12
C MET A 409 -11.20 -11.47 -10.27
N GLU A 410 -12.15 -11.69 -9.36
CA GLU A 410 -12.26 -12.95 -8.61
C GLU A 410 -12.48 -14.16 -9.53
N VAL A 411 -13.36 -14.02 -10.54
CA VAL A 411 -13.62 -15.10 -11.51
C VAL A 411 -12.36 -15.43 -12.29
N ASP A 412 -11.60 -14.42 -12.73
CA ASP A 412 -10.36 -14.60 -13.48
C ASP A 412 -9.29 -15.33 -12.66
N ALA A 413 -9.28 -15.19 -11.33
CA ALA A 413 -8.35 -15.94 -10.46
C ALA A 413 -8.45 -17.46 -10.61
N LEU A 414 -9.61 -17.97 -11.02
CA LEU A 414 -9.90 -19.40 -11.22
C LEU A 414 -9.70 -19.86 -12.66
N THR A 415 -9.13 -19.04 -13.52
CA THR A 415 -8.99 -19.29 -14.95
C THR A 415 -7.54 -19.22 -15.41
N ASP A 416 -7.29 -19.58 -16.67
CA ASP A 416 -5.95 -19.58 -17.26
C ASP A 416 -5.25 -18.21 -17.18
N ILE A 417 -5.98 -17.09 -17.25
CA ILE A 417 -5.34 -15.77 -17.14
C ILE A 417 -4.84 -15.51 -15.74
N GLY A 418 -5.62 -15.85 -14.71
CA GLY A 418 -5.21 -15.74 -13.30
C GLY A 418 -4.01 -16.64 -13.00
N HIS A 419 -4.13 -17.94 -13.31
CA HIS A 419 -3.07 -18.91 -13.08
C HIS A 419 -1.77 -18.55 -13.81
N ARG A 420 -1.86 -18.02 -15.04
CA ARG A 420 -0.67 -17.54 -15.76
C ARG A 420 -0.04 -16.33 -15.09
N GLY A 421 -0.81 -15.34 -14.67
CA GLY A 421 -0.30 -14.19 -13.94
C GLY A 421 0.39 -14.59 -12.65
N PHE A 422 -0.22 -15.47 -11.84
CA PHE A 422 0.36 -16.02 -10.62
C PHE A 422 1.67 -16.77 -10.88
N LEU A 423 1.73 -17.55 -11.97
CA LEU A 423 2.96 -18.24 -12.34
C LEU A 423 4.09 -17.25 -12.67
N VAL A 424 3.81 -16.24 -13.51
CA VAL A 424 4.81 -15.23 -13.89
C VAL A 424 5.29 -14.43 -12.67
N ASP A 425 4.39 -14.08 -11.75
CA ASP A 425 4.77 -13.38 -10.52
C ASP A 425 5.68 -14.23 -9.65
N ALA A 426 5.33 -15.50 -9.41
CA ALA A 426 6.15 -16.40 -8.61
C ALA A 426 7.53 -16.64 -9.21
N GLU A 427 7.61 -16.84 -10.53
CA GLU A 427 8.88 -17.00 -11.25
C GLU A 427 9.74 -15.74 -11.15
N THR A 428 9.11 -14.56 -11.30
CA THR A 428 9.80 -13.27 -11.24
C THR A 428 10.33 -12.99 -9.83
N MET A 429 9.49 -13.15 -8.80
CA MET A 429 9.92 -13.01 -7.40
C MET A 429 11.09 -13.93 -7.08
N THR A 430 11.01 -15.19 -7.52
CA THR A 430 12.06 -16.18 -7.29
C THR A 430 13.36 -15.81 -7.99
N ALA A 431 13.29 -15.37 -9.24
CA ALA A 431 14.46 -14.94 -10.01
C ALA A 431 15.16 -13.75 -9.34
N VAL A 432 14.40 -12.74 -8.89
CA VAL A 432 14.95 -11.59 -8.16
C VAL A 432 15.59 -12.00 -6.84
N LEU A 433 14.92 -12.86 -6.06
CA LEU A 433 15.49 -13.37 -4.80
C LEU A 433 16.75 -14.22 -5.01
N TYR A 434 16.77 -15.02 -6.08
CA TYR A 434 17.95 -15.80 -6.47
C TYR A 434 19.13 -14.88 -6.80
N ASP A 435 18.91 -13.86 -7.64
CA ASP A 435 19.96 -12.92 -8.00
C ASP A 435 20.43 -12.15 -6.76
N TYR A 436 19.54 -11.70 -5.89
CA TYR A 436 19.91 -11.05 -4.64
C TYR A 436 20.75 -11.97 -3.72
N ALA A 437 20.45 -13.25 -3.69
CA ALA A 437 21.20 -14.23 -2.89
C ALA A 437 22.59 -14.52 -3.47
N THR A 438 22.73 -14.53 -4.80
CA THR A 438 23.94 -14.99 -5.50
C THR A 438 24.84 -13.86 -5.99
N HIS A 439 24.34 -12.63 -6.11
CA HIS A 439 25.05 -11.45 -6.61
C HIS A 439 25.20 -10.39 -5.50
N PRO A 440 26.35 -10.36 -4.80
CA PRO A 440 26.60 -9.41 -3.71
C PRO A 440 26.50 -7.94 -4.11
N GLU A 441 26.68 -7.62 -5.39
CA GLU A 441 26.56 -6.26 -5.95
C GLU A 441 25.14 -5.71 -5.96
N LEU A 442 24.13 -6.53 -5.68
CA LEU A 442 22.74 -6.11 -5.47
C LEU A 442 22.40 -5.75 -4.02
N ARG A 443 23.33 -5.89 -3.09
CA ARG A 443 23.11 -5.69 -1.64
C ARG A 443 23.63 -4.36 -1.12
#